data_1ff2301d019eab188d58a4fd6edb8fe9
#
_entry.id   1ff2301d019eab188d58a4fd6edb8fe9
#
_cell.length_a   1.000
_cell.length_b   1.000
_cell.length_c   1.000
_cell.angle_alpha   90.00
_cell.angle_beta   90.00
_cell.angle_gamma   90.00
#
_symmetry.space_group_name_H-M   'P 1'
#
loop_
_entity.id
_entity.type
_entity.pdbx_description
1 polymer ?
#
loop_
_entity_poly.entity_id
_entity_poly.type
_entity_poly.pdbx_seq_one_letter_code
_entity_poly.pdbx_strand_id
1 'polypeptide(L)'
;MKKYIFIILSTLLITACNTNNNRQYVIGVSQCSEDIWRDKLNNELVMSTYQHDNATLKFASANDNDKLQTEQINQFIKEGVDLLIVSPNQIHTISSVIDKAYDKGIPVILFDRKTDSKKYTAFIGADNYEVGHEMGHFIAQQLKGEGRIAEISGLKGSSPAIERNRGFMDALKAFPGIKVVSRRYADWLKQKGEDEMDSIITRDMPISYVFAQNDRMAIGALQATEKHKIKGIKIVGIDALPVPGGGMESVRDGRLEASYIYPTRGDLVMQLALNILEKRPYKRDNYLKGALVTRDNANVLLMQNEEMNKQTARLTNLHGKVDTYLAQYNHQKVYIFLFSIITLLLIGIMVYVYRTIVIRRRIEEEATNAKLQFFTNISHELRTPLTLIADPVEYIINDKNLNPQQRNMLQIVERNVAVLSQLVSEILDFRKVQNG
;
A
#
# COMPACT_ATOMS: atom_id res chain seq x y z
N MET A 1 31.41 1.07 32.16
CA MET A 1 31.07 0.46 30.87
C MET A 1 29.64 -0.09 30.79
N LYS A 2 29.12 -0.91 31.71
CA LYS A 2 27.74 -1.43 31.69
C LYS A 2 26.64 -0.36 31.56
N LYS A 3 26.79 0.82 32.19
CA LYS A 3 25.83 1.95 32.10
C LYS A 3 25.77 2.60 30.72
N TYR A 4 26.88 2.69 30.01
CA TYR A 4 26.91 3.34 28.67
C TYR A 4 26.36 2.43 27.58
N ILE A 5 26.54 1.10 27.69
CA ILE A 5 25.94 0.13 26.76
C ILE A 5 24.40 0.14 26.87
N PHE A 6 23.87 0.28 28.10
CA PHE A 6 22.43 0.35 28.33
C PHE A 6 21.81 1.65 27.78
N ILE A 7 22.52 2.77 27.85
CA ILE A 7 22.08 4.06 27.29
C ILE A 7 22.10 4.03 25.76
N ILE A 8 23.10 3.44 25.11
CA ILE A 8 23.16 3.30 23.66
C ILE A 8 22.08 2.35 23.14
N LEU A 9 21.79 1.25 23.84
CA LEU A 9 20.70 0.33 23.49
C LEU A 9 19.32 0.97 23.67
N SER A 10 19.12 1.79 24.71
CA SER A 10 17.84 2.49 24.95
C SER A 10 17.61 3.62 23.95
N THR A 11 18.64 4.34 23.51
CA THR A 11 18.51 5.36 22.45
C THR A 11 18.23 4.74 21.07
N LEU A 12 18.80 3.58 20.75
CA LEU A 12 18.48 2.83 19.51
C LEU A 12 17.05 2.30 19.48
N LEU A 13 16.48 1.94 20.63
CA LEU A 13 15.08 1.49 20.75
C LEU A 13 14.07 2.67 20.64
N ILE A 14 14.43 3.86 21.05
CA ILE A 14 13.56 5.05 20.99
C ILE A 14 13.45 5.61 19.56
N THR A 15 14.48 5.46 18.73
CA THR A 15 14.44 5.89 17.32
C THR A 15 13.68 4.93 16.38
N ALA A 16 13.38 3.70 16.82
CA ALA A 16 12.61 2.72 16.06
C ALA A 16 11.09 2.88 16.19
N CYS A 17 10.59 3.73 17.10
CA CYS A 17 9.16 3.88 17.40
C CYS A 17 8.55 5.21 16.93
N ASN A 18 9.09 5.84 15.87
CA ASN A 18 8.37 6.93 15.22
C ASN A 18 7.59 6.40 13.99
N THR A 19 6.70 5.42 14.22
CA THR A 19 5.64 5.13 13.28
C THR A 19 4.65 6.30 13.36
N ASN A 20 4.65 7.15 12.35
CA ASN A 20 3.50 8.01 12.09
C ASN A 20 2.28 7.09 12.10
N ASN A 21 1.45 7.20 13.12
CA ASN A 21 0.21 6.44 13.30
C ASN A 21 -0.85 7.00 12.33
N ASN A 22 -0.54 7.05 11.02
CA ASN A 22 -1.53 7.34 10.00
C ASN A 22 -2.46 6.13 9.93
N ARG A 23 -3.67 6.29 10.47
CA ARG A 23 -4.72 5.29 10.39
C ARG A 23 -4.93 4.92 8.94
N GLN A 24 -4.76 3.64 8.60
CA GLN A 24 -5.05 3.11 7.28
C GLN A 24 -6.55 2.91 7.14
N TYR A 25 -7.18 3.61 6.21
CA TYR A 25 -8.60 3.46 5.90
C TYR A 25 -8.81 2.39 4.82
N VAL A 26 -9.82 1.57 5.01
CA VAL A 26 -10.28 0.59 4.01
C VAL A 26 -11.61 1.05 3.45
N ILE A 27 -11.65 1.36 2.15
CA ILE A 27 -12.84 1.85 1.45
C ILE A 27 -13.36 0.75 0.53
N GLY A 28 -14.59 0.30 0.75
CA GLY A 28 -15.28 -0.63 -0.14
C GLY A 28 -15.94 0.11 -1.30
N VAL A 29 -15.72 -0.35 -2.54
CA VAL A 29 -16.32 0.20 -3.75
C VAL A 29 -17.19 -0.86 -4.40
N SER A 30 -18.52 -0.66 -4.37
CA SER A 30 -19.50 -1.57 -4.95
C SER A 30 -20.07 -0.99 -6.24
N GLN A 31 -19.68 -1.57 -7.36
CA GLN A 31 -20.15 -1.21 -8.71
C GLN A 31 -21.34 -2.08 -9.12
N CYS A 32 -22.33 -1.48 -9.77
CA CYS A 32 -23.48 -2.22 -10.28
C CYS A 32 -23.17 -3.08 -11.50
N SER A 33 -22.21 -2.66 -12.35
CA SER A 33 -21.84 -3.31 -13.61
C SER A 33 -20.36 -3.19 -13.90
N GLU A 34 -19.90 -3.90 -14.93
CA GLU A 34 -18.57 -3.75 -15.54
C GLU A 34 -18.72 -3.18 -16.94
N ASP A 35 -18.12 -2.02 -17.17
CA ASP A 35 -18.09 -1.36 -18.47
C ASP A 35 -16.94 -0.34 -18.51
N ILE A 36 -16.64 0.16 -19.71
CA ILE A 36 -15.55 1.11 -19.96
C ILE A 36 -15.68 2.38 -19.10
N TRP A 37 -16.91 2.84 -18.81
CA TRP A 37 -17.13 4.01 -17.99
C TRP A 37 -16.77 3.72 -16.51
N ARG A 38 -17.12 2.51 -16.02
CA ARG A 38 -16.76 2.04 -14.67
C ARG A 38 -15.26 1.80 -14.53
N ASP A 39 -14.63 1.24 -15.57
CA ASP A 39 -13.17 1.06 -15.59
C ASP A 39 -12.43 2.40 -15.48
N LYS A 40 -12.90 3.41 -16.19
CA LYS A 40 -12.35 4.77 -16.10
C LYS A 40 -12.46 5.31 -14.67
N LEU A 41 -13.63 5.19 -14.03
CA LEU A 41 -13.83 5.58 -12.63
C LEU A 41 -12.89 4.84 -11.69
N ASN A 42 -12.81 3.50 -11.80
CA ASN A 42 -11.97 2.68 -10.94
C ASN A 42 -10.49 3.09 -11.07
N ASN A 43 -10.02 3.35 -12.29
CA ASN A 43 -8.67 3.85 -12.54
C ASN A 43 -8.43 5.23 -11.89
N GLU A 44 -9.38 6.15 -12.00
CA GLU A 44 -9.29 7.48 -11.36
C GLU A 44 -9.27 7.37 -9.83
N LEU A 45 -10.07 6.47 -9.24
CA LEU A 45 -10.03 6.18 -7.80
C LEU A 45 -8.68 5.63 -7.36
N VAL A 46 -8.13 4.65 -8.08
CA VAL A 46 -6.80 4.08 -7.81
C VAL A 46 -5.71 5.15 -7.93
N MET A 47 -5.74 5.97 -8.99
CA MET A 47 -4.78 7.06 -9.16
C MET A 47 -4.82 8.07 -8.01
N SER A 48 -6.01 8.31 -7.46
CA SER A 48 -6.18 9.23 -6.32
C SER A 48 -5.57 8.67 -5.03
N THR A 49 -5.45 7.34 -4.86
CA THR A 49 -4.74 6.77 -3.70
C THR A 49 -3.25 7.07 -3.71
N TYR A 50 -2.64 7.32 -4.87
CA TYR A 50 -1.22 7.69 -4.95
C TYR A 50 -0.88 9.03 -4.27
N GLN A 51 -1.90 9.86 -4.02
CA GLN A 51 -1.76 11.11 -3.27
C GLN A 51 -2.13 10.95 -1.79
N HIS A 52 -2.62 9.77 -1.40
CA HIS A 52 -3.20 9.49 -0.09
C HIS A 52 -2.78 8.11 0.42
N ASP A 53 -1.56 8.01 0.95
CA ASP A 53 -0.95 6.75 1.44
C ASP A 53 -1.75 6.06 2.56
N ASN A 54 -2.77 6.72 3.09
CA ASN A 54 -3.59 6.25 4.20
C ASN A 54 -4.93 5.62 3.77
N ALA A 55 -5.14 5.34 2.49
CA ALA A 55 -6.36 4.73 1.97
C ALA A 55 -6.10 3.52 1.07
N THR A 56 -6.85 2.45 1.29
CA THR A 56 -6.85 1.23 0.46
C THR A 56 -8.26 1.01 -0.10
N LEU A 57 -8.35 0.68 -1.39
CA LEU A 57 -9.61 0.39 -2.08
C LEU A 57 -9.83 -1.11 -2.22
N LYS A 58 -11.07 -1.56 -1.96
CA LYS A 58 -11.56 -2.90 -2.27
C LYS A 58 -12.71 -2.80 -3.25
N PHE A 59 -12.56 -3.34 -4.44
CA PHE A 59 -13.58 -3.29 -5.49
C PHE A 59 -14.42 -4.56 -5.52
N ALA A 60 -15.72 -4.39 -5.79
CA ALA A 60 -16.63 -5.47 -6.14
C ALA A 60 -17.57 -5.01 -7.26
N SER A 61 -17.85 -5.87 -8.24
CA SER A 61 -18.79 -5.62 -9.32
C SER A 61 -19.92 -6.64 -9.31
N ALA A 62 -21.13 -6.15 -9.48
CA ALA A 62 -22.34 -6.97 -9.40
C ALA A 62 -22.84 -7.49 -10.75
N ASN A 63 -22.25 -7.05 -11.86
CA ASN A 63 -22.65 -7.45 -13.22
C ASN A 63 -24.16 -7.38 -13.44
N ASP A 64 -24.77 -6.24 -13.08
CA ASP A 64 -26.19 -5.96 -13.16
C ASP A 64 -27.11 -6.89 -12.33
N ASN A 65 -26.54 -7.56 -11.33
CA ASN A 65 -27.26 -8.49 -10.47
C ASN A 65 -27.46 -7.91 -9.05
N ASP A 66 -28.68 -7.55 -8.70
CA ASP A 66 -29.05 -6.96 -7.41
C ASP A 66 -28.73 -7.85 -6.22
N LYS A 67 -28.95 -9.19 -6.38
CA LYS A 67 -28.65 -10.15 -5.31
C LYS A 67 -27.15 -10.22 -5.04
N LEU A 68 -26.35 -10.31 -6.09
CA LEU A 68 -24.89 -10.30 -5.98
C LEU A 68 -24.39 -9.00 -5.34
N GLN A 69 -24.95 -7.83 -5.76
CA GLN A 69 -24.58 -6.55 -5.15
C GLN A 69 -24.89 -6.51 -3.65
N THR A 70 -26.07 -7.03 -3.27
CA THR A 70 -26.47 -7.13 -1.88
C THR A 70 -25.53 -8.01 -1.06
N GLU A 71 -25.12 -9.16 -1.61
CA GLU A 71 -24.16 -10.07 -0.97
C GLU A 71 -22.79 -9.41 -0.80
N GLN A 72 -22.27 -8.72 -1.83
CA GLN A 72 -20.99 -8.01 -1.81
C GLN A 72 -20.99 -6.89 -0.78
N ILE A 73 -22.04 -6.07 -0.72
CA ILE A 73 -22.13 -5.01 0.30
C ILE A 73 -22.22 -5.59 1.71
N ASN A 74 -22.96 -6.70 1.91
CA ASN A 74 -22.96 -7.40 3.20
C ASN A 74 -21.60 -7.94 3.59
N GLN A 75 -20.78 -8.39 2.62
CA GLN A 75 -19.42 -8.82 2.87
C GLN A 75 -18.54 -7.64 3.32
N PHE A 76 -18.61 -6.49 2.67
CA PHE A 76 -17.91 -5.27 3.11
C PHE A 76 -18.32 -4.83 4.53
N ILE A 77 -19.62 -4.92 4.85
CA ILE A 77 -20.12 -4.65 6.20
C ILE A 77 -19.51 -5.61 7.23
N LYS A 78 -19.38 -6.90 6.88
CA LYS A 78 -18.79 -7.94 7.76
C LYS A 78 -17.29 -7.74 7.94
N GLU A 79 -16.59 -7.32 6.89
CA GLU A 79 -15.15 -7.00 6.92
C GLU A 79 -14.84 -5.73 7.70
N GLY A 80 -15.85 -4.91 7.99
CA GLY A 80 -15.68 -3.67 8.76
C GLY A 80 -14.93 -2.61 7.99
N VAL A 81 -15.27 -2.39 6.71
CA VAL A 81 -14.69 -1.27 5.92
C VAL A 81 -15.04 0.07 6.60
N ASP A 82 -14.14 1.04 6.48
CA ASP A 82 -14.31 2.36 7.11
C ASP A 82 -15.31 3.25 6.37
N LEU A 83 -15.53 3.00 5.07
CA LEU A 83 -16.48 3.72 4.23
C LEU A 83 -16.89 2.86 3.04
N LEU A 84 -18.11 3.02 2.56
CA LEU A 84 -18.64 2.42 1.33
C LEU A 84 -18.89 3.47 0.26
N ILE A 85 -18.39 3.24 -0.96
CA ILE A 85 -18.80 3.93 -2.18
C ILE A 85 -19.68 2.95 -2.95
N VAL A 86 -20.94 3.30 -3.19
CA VAL A 86 -21.92 2.40 -3.82
C VAL A 86 -22.54 3.07 -5.03
N SER A 87 -22.47 2.39 -6.19
CA SER A 87 -23.28 2.70 -7.35
C SER A 87 -24.43 1.69 -7.41
N PRO A 88 -25.63 2.02 -6.92
CA PRO A 88 -26.72 1.03 -6.82
C PRO A 88 -27.19 0.59 -8.20
N ASN A 89 -27.45 -0.71 -8.39
CA ASN A 89 -27.99 -1.18 -9.67
C ASN A 89 -29.40 -0.64 -9.91
N GLN A 90 -30.29 -0.81 -8.95
CA GLN A 90 -31.66 -0.28 -9.01
C GLN A 90 -32.01 0.49 -7.74
N ILE A 91 -33.02 1.37 -7.85
CA ILE A 91 -33.41 2.30 -6.78
C ILE A 91 -33.91 1.54 -5.55
N HIS A 92 -34.79 0.55 -5.71
CA HIS A 92 -35.49 -0.10 -4.59
C HIS A 92 -34.73 -1.28 -4.01
N THR A 93 -34.15 -2.13 -4.85
CA THR A 93 -33.61 -3.44 -4.46
C THR A 93 -32.37 -3.33 -3.58
N ILE A 94 -31.57 -2.30 -3.76
CA ILE A 94 -30.29 -2.10 -3.05
C ILE A 94 -30.45 -1.21 -1.80
N SER A 95 -31.57 -0.50 -1.65
CA SER A 95 -31.80 0.44 -0.54
C SER A 95 -31.64 -0.22 0.83
N SER A 96 -32.19 -1.43 1.04
CA SER A 96 -32.17 -2.08 2.35
C SER A 96 -30.77 -2.45 2.85
N VAL A 97 -29.86 -2.85 1.95
CA VAL A 97 -28.48 -3.18 2.34
C VAL A 97 -27.64 -1.93 2.57
N ILE A 98 -27.93 -0.84 1.86
CA ILE A 98 -27.35 0.49 2.10
C ILE A 98 -27.77 1.00 3.48
N ASP A 99 -29.07 0.92 3.80
CA ASP A 99 -29.59 1.29 5.12
C ASP A 99 -28.90 0.52 6.23
N LYS A 100 -28.71 -0.78 6.04
CA LYS A 100 -28.00 -1.64 7.00
C LYS A 100 -26.56 -1.20 7.24
N ALA A 101 -25.85 -0.79 6.20
CA ALA A 101 -24.48 -0.27 6.33
C ALA A 101 -24.47 1.05 7.12
N TYR A 102 -25.36 1.97 6.75
CA TYR A 102 -25.51 3.26 7.41
C TYR A 102 -25.88 3.12 8.90
N ASP A 103 -26.85 2.27 9.22
CA ASP A 103 -27.30 2.01 10.60
C ASP A 103 -26.21 1.37 11.47
N LYS A 104 -25.23 0.70 10.85
CA LYS A 104 -24.03 0.21 11.54
C LYS A 104 -22.93 1.26 11.72
N GLY A 105 -23.18 2.50 11.30
CA GLY A 105 -22.24 3.60 11.41
C GLY A 105 -21.16 3.63 10.32
N ILE A 106 -21.30 2.82 9.25
CA ILE A 106 -20.41 2.88 8.09
C ILE A 106 -20.89 4.02 7.19
N PRO A 107 -20.09 5.07 6.97
CA PRO A 107 -20.44 6.12 6.02
C PRO A 107 -20.65 5.56 4.62
N VAL A 108 -21.71 6.01 3.94
CA VAL A 108 -22.04 5.57 2.59
C VAL A 108 -22.05 6.75 1.64
N ILE A 109 -21.23 6.70 0.59
CA ILE A 109 -21.29 7.59 -0.56
C ILE A 109 -22.05 6.89 -1.66
N LEU A 110 -23.18 7.45 -2.09
CA LEU A 110 -23.84 7.06 -3.33
C LEU A 110 -23.12 7.73 -4.49
N PHE A 111 -22.72 6.95 -5.48
CA PHE A 111 -22.06 7.44 -6.67
C PHE A 111 -22.85 7.15 -7.93
N ASP A 112 -22.94 8.15 -8.84
CA ASP A 112 -23.62 8.05 -10.12
C ASP A 112 -25.14 7.80 -9.99
N ARG A 113 -25.54 6.78 -9.24
CA ARG A 113 -26.93 6.33 -9.06
C ARG A 113 -27.43 6.58 -7.64
N LYS A 114 -28.72 6.82 -7.52
CA LYS A 114 -29.40 7.05 -6.23
C LYS A 114 -30.29 5.87 -5.86
N THR A 115 -30.65 5.79 -4.58
CA THR A 115 -31.70 4.91 -4.06
C THR A 115 -32.89 5.74 -3.62
N ASP A 116 -34.00 5.10 -3.22
CA ASP A 116 -35.16 5.75 -2.56
C ASP A 116 -34.92 5.98 -1.07
N SER A 117 -33.89 5.40 -0.51
CA SER A 117 -33.51 5.67 0.89
C SER A 117 -32.84 7.03 1.04
N LYS A 118 -33.03 7.60 2.26
CA LYS A 118 -32.34 8.82 2.72
C LYS A 118 -31.13 8.48 3.63
N LYS A 119 -30.87 7.20 3.91
CA LYS A 119 -29.77 6.74 4.77
C LYS A 119 -28.48 6.59 3.97
N TYR A 120 -27.89 7.71 3.60
CA TYR A 120 -26.56 7.81 3.02
C TYR A 120 -25.88 9.08 3.52
N THR A 121 -24.56 9.05 3.55
CA THR A 121 -23.74 10.16 4.06
C THR A 121 -23.59 11.27 3.04
N ALA A 122 -23.28 10.91 1.80
CA ALA A 122 -23.18 11.86 0.69
C ALA A 122 -23.53 11.20 -0.65
N PHE A 123 -23.91 12.04 -1.62
CA PHE A 123 -24.06 11.70 -3.03
C PHE A 123 -23.05 12.48 -3.87
N ILE A 124 -22.46 11.83 -4.87
CA ILE A 124 -21.66 12.47 -5.91
C ILE A 124 -21.96 11.84 -7.27
N GLY A 125 -22.23 12.66 -8.27
CA GLY A 125 -22.56 12.20 -9.63
C GLY A 125 -23.10 13.34 -10.48
N ALA A 126 -23.41 13.10 -11.74
CA ALA A 126 -24.03 14.09 -12.60
C ALA A 126 -25.53 14.32 -12.21
N ASP A 127 -26.06 15.48 -12.52
CA ASP A 127 -27.50 15.72 -12.50
C ASP A 127 -28.16 15.10 -13.72
N ASN A 128 -28.68 13.89 -13.55
CA ASN A 128 -29.29 13.14 -14.66
C ASN A 128 -30.55 13.79 -15.22
N TYR A 129 -31.27 14.57 -14.39
CA TYR A 129 -32.40 15.36 -14.87
C TYR A 129 -31.90 16.46 -15.81
N GLU A 130 -30.90 17.22 -15.41
CA GLU A 130 -30.30 18.27 -16.24
C GLU A 130 -29.71 17.71 -17.54
N VAL A 131 -28.97 16.58 -17.47
CA VAL A 131 -28.45 15.91 -18.66
C VAL A 131 -29.57 15.55 -19.65
N GLY A 132 -30.65 14.96 -19.17
CA GLY A 132 -31.83 14.66 -20.00
C GLY A 132 -32.48 15.91 -20.60
N HIS A 133 -32.59 16.97 -19.79
CA HIS A 133 -33.17 18.25 -20.20
C HIS A 133 -32.34 18.93 -21.29
N GLU A 134 -31.03 19.01 -21.13
CA GLU A 134 -30.10 19.54 -22.12
C GLU A 134 -30.18 18.79 -23.48
N MET A 135 -30.24 17.44 -23.43
CA MET A 135 -30.35 16.61 -24.61
C MET A 135 -31.70 16.82 -25.32
N GLY A 136 -32.78 16.95 -24.53
CA GLY A 136 -34.10 17.27 -25.07
C GLY A 136 -34.15 18.64 -25.77
N HIS A 137 -33.54 19.64 -25.11
CA HIS A 137 -33.45 20.98 -25.67
C HIS A 137 -32.59 21.01 -26.96
N PHE A 138 -31.42 20.33 -26.95
CA PHE A 138 -30.59 20.21 -28.16
C PHE A 138 -31.33 19.59 -29.32
N ILE A 139 -32.00 18.43 -29.11
CA ILE A 139 -32.76 17.77 -30.18
C ILE A 139 -33.89 18.66 -30.71
N ALA A 140 -34.60 19.34 -29.80
CA ALA A 140 -35.69 20.23 -30.17
C ALA A 140 -35.23 21.41 -31.04
N GLN A 141 -34.07 21.98 -30.74
CA GLN A 141 -33.45 23.03 -31.55
C GLN A 141 -33.05 22.49 -32.94
N GLN A 142 -32.44 21.30 -33.01
CA GLN A 142 -32.07 20.69 -34.29
C GLN A 142 -33.28 20.36 -35.17
N LEU A 143 -34.39 19.97 -34.54
CA LEU A 143 -35.67 19.71 -35.19
C LEU A 143 -36.50 20.99 -35.50
N LYS A 144 -36.00 22.16 -35.08
CA LYS A 144 -36.72 23.45 -35.22
C LYS A 144 -38.13 23.42 -34.62
N GLY A 145 -38.31 22.62 -33.55
CA GLY A 145 -39.54 22.49 -32.84
C GLY A 145 -40.56 21.50 -33.37
N GLU A 146 -40.27 20.79 -34.46
CA GLU A 146 -41.23 19.84 -35.08
C GLU A 146 -40.53 18.52 -35.47
N GLY A 147 -41.13 17.38 -35.11
CA GLY A 147 -40.56 16.08 -35.48
C GLY A 147 -41.00 14.93 -34.60
N ARG A 148 -40.44 13.76 -34.89
CA ARG A 148 -40.73 12.51 -34.19
C ARG A 148 -39.46 11.88 -33.64
N ILE A 149 -39.45 11.55 -32.37
CA ILE A 149 -38.28 11.03 -31.65
C ILE A 149 -38.60 9.64 -31.13
N ALA A 150 -37.64 8.72 -31.21
CA ALA A 150 -37.62 7.50 -30.38
C ALA A 150 -36.62 7.66 -29.25
N GLU A 151 -36.98 7.16 -28.08
CA GLU A 151 -36.10 7.08 -26.91
C GLU A 151 -35.67 5.63 -26.66
N ILE A 152 -34.36 5.39 -26.55
CA ILE A 152 -33.76 4.14 -26.06
C ILE A 152 -33.20 4.38 -24.66
N SER A 153 -34.00 3.98 -23.67
CA SER A 153 -33.70 4.18 -22.26
C SER A 153 -32.76 3.11 -21.70
N GLY A 154 -32.04 3.44 -20.64
CA GLY A 154 -31.20 2.50 -19.89
C GLY A 154 -32.00 1.44 -19.12
N LEU A 155 -31.39 0.91 -18.06
CA LEU A 155 -32.03 -0.12 -17.21
C LEU A 155 -33.28 0.42 -16.53
N LYS A 156 -34.38 -0.28 -16.74
CA LYS A 156 -35.65 0.03 -16.09
C LYS A 156 -35.51 -0.02 -14.55
N GLY A 157 -35.87 1.04 -13.86
CA GLY A 157 -35.75 1.14 -12.38
C GLY A 157 -34.41 1.71 -11.90
N SER A 158 -33.48 2.03 -12.77
CA SER A 158 -32.27 2.77 -12.39
C SER A 158 -32.55 4.29 -12.33
N SER A 159 -31.95 5.00 -11.36
CA SER A 159 -32.16 6.44 -11.19
C SER A 159 -31.74 7.27 -12.43
N PRO A 160 -30.62 6.99 -13.13
CA PRO A 160 -30.27 7.73 -14.34
C PRO A 160 -31.33 7.59 -15.44
N ALA A 161 -31.86 6.38 -15.66
CA ALA A 161 -32.85 6.17 -16.72
C ALA A 161 -34.15 6.93 -16.45
N ILE A 162 -34.58 6.99 -15.19
CA ILE A 162 -35.78 7.72 -14.76
C ILE A 162 -35.57 9.22 -14.87
N GLU A 163 -34.44 9.71 -14.31
CA GLU A 163 -34.16 11.16 -14.25
C GLU A 163 -33.86 11.74 -15.63
N ARG A 164 -33.09 11.05 -16.49
CA ARG A 164 -32.83 11.46 -17.89
C ARG A 164 -34.11 11.55 -18.70
N ASN A 165 -34.98 10.52 -18.60
CA ASN A 165 -36.28 10.57 -19.27
C ASN A 165 -37.14 11.75 -18.78
N ARG A 166 -37.21 11.97 -17.44
CA ARG A 166 -38.01 13.08 -16.88
C ARG A 166 -37.50 14.42 -17.41
N GLY A 167 -36.20 14.70 -17.35
CA GLY A 167 -35.61 15.92 -17.88
C GLY A 167 -35.83 16.08 -19.37
N PHE A 168 -35.63 15.00 -20.15
CA PHE A 168 -35.89 14.98 -21.59
C PHE A 168 -37.34 15.33 -21.95
N MET A 169 -38.31 14.69 -21.29
CA MET A 169 -39.73 14.95 -21.54
C MET A 169 -40.14 16.36 -21.11
N ASP A 170 -39.56 16.87 -20.01
CA ASP A 170 -39.86 18.22 -19.51
C ASP A 170 -39.30 19.29 -20.48
N ALA A 171 -38.11 19.11 -21.04
CA ALA A 171 -37.59 20.01 -22.08
C ALA A 171 -38.48 20.07 -23.32
N LEU A 172 -39.04 18.93 -23.74
CA LEU A 172 -39.92 18.86 -24.92
C LEU A 172 -41.30 19.49 -24.71
N LYS A 173 -41.73 19.76 -23.48
CA LYS A 173 -43.01 20.47 -23.23
C LYS A 173 -43.07 21.87 -23.86
N ALA A 174 -41.91 22.51 -24.02
CA ALA A 174 -41.83 23.82 -24.70
C ALA A 174 -41.95 23.72 -26.23
N PHE A 175 -41.97 22.50 -26.80
CA PHE A 175 -41.99 22.23 -28.25
C PHE A 175 -43.11 21.24 -28.64
N PRO A 176 -44.37 21.67 -28.62
CA PRO A 176 -45.53 20.79 -28.79
C PRO A 176 -45.61 20.09 -30.17
N GLY A 177 -44.85 20.59 -31.17
CA GLY A 177 -44.70 19.94 -32.49
C GLY A 177 -43.83 18.72 -32.48
N ILE A 178 -43.09 18.48 -31.39
CA ILE A 178 -42.26 17.29 -31.24
C ILE A 178 -43.01 16.19 -30.52
N LYS A 179 -42.98 14.97 -31.04
CA LYS A 179 -43.63 13.81 -30.45
C LYS A 179 -42.64 12.67 -30.17
N VAL A 180 -42.58 12.21 -28.93
CA VAL A 180 -41.89 10.96 -28.58
C VAL A 180 -42.79 9.78 -28.93
N VAL A 181 -42.51 9.08 -30.03
CA VAL A 181 -43.37 8.04 -30.58
C VAL A 181 -43.05 6.63 -30.13
N SER A 182 -41.88 6.42 -29.56
CA SER A 182 -41.47 5.14 -29.03
C SER A 182 -40.51 5.35 -27.85
N ARG A 183 -40.66 4.55 -26.81
CA ARG A 183 -39.71 4.42 -25.71
C ARG A 183 -39.43 2.95 -25.48
N ARG A 184 -38.14 2.58 -25.51
CA ARG A 184 -37.65 1.22 -25.34
C ARG A 184 -36.56 1.17 -24.26
N TYR A 185 -36.39 0.02 -23.60
CA TYR A 185 -35.36 -0.18 -22.60
C TYR A 185 -34.30 -1.15 -23.12
N ALA A 186 -33.06 -0.74 -23.13
CA ALA A 186 -31.94 -1.52 -23.64
C ALA A 186 -30.83 -1.74 -22.58
N ASP A 187 -31.17 -1.56 -21.30
CA ASP A 187 -30.37 -1.94 -20.13
C ASP A 187 -28.89 -1.51 -20.20
N TRP A 188 -28.60 -0.37 -20.82
CA TRP A 188 -27.27 0.19 -21.08
C TRP A 188 -26.41 -0.62 -22.07
N LEU A 189 -26.94 -1.69 -22.68
CA LEU A 189 -26.20 -2.62 -23.50
C LEU A 189 -26.28 -2.26 -24.98
N LYS A 190 -25.13 -2.34 -25.68
CA LYS A 190 -25.05 -2.04 -27.13
C LYS A 190 -25.95 -2.96 -27.95
N GLN A 191 -25.87 -4.29 -27.70
CA GLN A 191 -26.68 -5.26 -28.46
C GLN A 191 -28.18 -5.03 -28.25
N LYS A 192 -28.62 -4.76 -27.02
CA LYS A 192 -30.03 -4.43 -26.77
C LYS A 192 -30.43 -3.11 -27.44
N GLY A 193 -29.52 -2.14 -27.52
CA GLY A 193 -29.75 -0.90 -28.27
C GLY A 193 -29.98 -1.16 -29.78
N GLU A 194 -29.23 -2.08 -30.37
CA GLU A 194 -29.44 -2.55 -31.74
C GLU A 194 -30.79 -3.26 -31.90
N ASP A 195 -31.09 -4.24 -31.04
CA ASP A 195 -32.33 -5.03 -31.10
C ASP A 195 -33.60 -4.16 -30.94
N GLU A 196 -33.57 -3.19 -29.99
CA GLU A 196 -34.70 -2.28 -29.83
C GLU A 196 -34.84 -1.29 -30.97
N MET A 197 -33.75 -0.85 -31.60
CA MET A 197 -33.83 -0.04 -32.79
C MET A 197 -34.33 -0.84 -33.99
N ASP A 198 -33.93 -2.09 -34.20
CA ASP A 198 -34.50 -3.02 -35.19
C ASP A 198 -36.01 -3.12 -34.99
N SER A 199 -36.49 -3.25 -33.77
CA SER A 199 -37.92 -3.28 -33.42
C SER A 199 -38.66 -2.00 -33.75
N ILE A 200 -38.01 -0.83 -33.66
CA ILE A 200 -38.57 0.46 -34.01
C ILE A 200 -38.70 0.58 -35.54
N ILE A 201 -37.63 0.22 -36.25
CA ILE A 201 -37.57 0.25 -37.72
C ILE A 201 -38.63 -0.65 -38.35
N THR A 202 -38.74 -1.90 -37.91
CA THR A 202 -39.67 -2.88 -38.46
C THR A 202 -41.15 -2.52 -38.28
N ARG A 203 -41.47 -1.61 -37.37
CA ARG A 203 -42.83 -1.09 -37.19
C ARG A 203 -43.18 0.07 -38.12
N ASP A 204 -42.27 0.44 -39.02
CA ASP A 204 -42.39 1.50 -40.00
C ASP A 204 -42.85 2.83 -39.40
N MET A 205 -42.28 3.17 -38.25
CA MET A 205 -42.56 4.44 -37.57
C MET A 205 -41.61 5.51 -38.11
N PRO A 206 -42.12 6.54 -38.77
CA PRO A 206 -41.26 7.63 -39.25
C PRO A 206 -40.71 8.40 -38.04
N ILE A 207 -39.40 8.32 -37.83
CA ILE A 207 -38.66 9.04 -36.79
C ILE A 207 -37.54 9.86 -37.43
N SER A 208 -37.27 11.03 -36.84
CA SER A 208 -36.19 11.92 -37.27
C SER A 208 -34.98 11.82 -36.38
N TYR A 209 -35.23 11.53 -35.12
CA TYR A 209 -34.16 11.44 -34.08
C TYR A 209 -34.32 10.23 -33.19
N VAL A 210 -33.19 9.71 -32.71
CA VAL A 210 -33.12 8.73 -31.64
C VAL A 210 -32.33 9.36 -30.49
N PHE A 211 -32.96 9.43 -29.30
CA PHE A 211 -32.29 9.73 -28.06
C PHE A 211 -31.95 8.41 -27.33
N ALA A 212 -30.69 8.00 -27.38
CA ALA A 212 -30.21 6.89 -26.58
C ALA A 212 -29.57 7.43 -25.30
N GLN A 213 -29.97 6.88 -24.16
CA GLN A 213 -29.53 7.38 -22.84
C GLN A 213 -28.07 7.03 -22.51
N ASN A 214 -27.34 6.29 -23.37
CA ASN A 214 -25.88 6.22 -23.39
C ASN A 214 -25.34 5.95 -24.80
N ASP A 215 -24.03 6.16 -24.98
CA ASP A 215 -23.37 6.00 -26.30
C ASP A 215 -23.34 4.54 -26.76
N ARG A 216 -23.26 3.58 -25.85
CA ARG A 216 -23.27 2.15 -26.21
C ARG A 216 -24.58 1.78 -26.93
N MET A 217 -25.72 2.19 -26.36
CA MET A 217 -27.03 1.99 -27.00
C MET A 217 -27.18 2.83 -28.26
N ALA A 218 -26.62 4.05 -28.29
CA ALA A 218 -26.60 4.91 -29.48
C ALA A 218 -25.85 4.24 -30.65
N ILE A 219 -24.69 3.66 -30.36
CA ILE A 219 -23.90 2.93 -31.36
C ILE A 219 -24.62 1.64 -31.82
N GLY A 220 -25.30 0.94 -30.90
CA GLY A 220 -26.17 -0.19 -31.27
C GLY A 220 -27.30 0.24 -32.21
N ALA A 221 -28.02 1.33 -31.88
CA ALA A 221 -29.06 1.88 -32.71
C ALA A 221 -28.53 2.31 -34.10
N LEU A 222 -27.33 2.87 -34.15
CA LEU A 222 -26.68 3.22 -35.43
C LEU A 222 -26.44 1.96 -36.29
N GLN A 223 -25.94 0.86 -35.69
CA GLN A 223 -25.73 -0.40 -36.41
C GLN A 223 -27.02 -0.96 -36.99
N ALA A 224 -28.14 -0.87 -36.27
CA ALA A 224 -29.43 -1.24 -36.80
C ALA A 224 -29.85 -0.39 -38.02
N THR A 225 -29.65 0.94 -37.98
CA THR A 225 -29.95 1.83 -39.13
C THR A 225 -29.09 1.51 -40.35
N GLU A 226 -27.79 1.21 -40.11
CA GLU A 226 -26.85 0.82 -41.19
C GLU A 226 -27.25 -0.53 -41.82
N LYS A 227 -27.58 -1.53 -41.01
CA LYS A 227 -28.06 -2.85 -41.42
C LYS A 227 -29.29 -2.78 -42.31
N HIS A 228 -30.25 -1.94 -41.93
CA HIS A 228 -31.47 -1.70 -42.71
C HIS A 228 -31.31 -0.64 -43.82
N LYS A 229 -30.10 -0.07 -44.00
CA LYS A 229 -29.81 0.97 -45.02
C LYS A 229 -30.70 2.23 -44.88
N ILE A 230 -31.17 2.53 -43.67
CA ILE A 230 -31.99 3.70 -43.39
C ILE A 230 -31.10 4.93 -43.30
N LYS A 231 -31.49 5.99 -44.00
CA LYS A 231 -30.76 7.28 -43.97
C LYS A 231 -31.68 8.36 -43.38
N GLY A 232 -31.05 9.40 -42.80
CA GLY A 232 -31.77 10.60 -42.32
C GLY A 232 -32.19 10.54 -40.87
N ILE A 233 -32.09 9.40 -40.19
CA ILE A 233 -32.28 9.33 -38.73
C ILE A 233 -30.99 9.80 -38.05
N LYS A 234 -31.09 10.82 -37.23
CA LYS A 234 -29.99 11.31 -36.40
C LYS A 234 -30.04 10.67 -35.01
N ILE A 235 -28.91 10.31 -34.48
CA ILE A 235 -28.80 9.59 -33.19
C ILE A 235 -27.89 10.37 -32.25
N VAL A 236 -28.35 10.55 -31.03
CA VAL A 236 -27.56 11.18 -29.96
C VAL A 236 -27.39 10.20 -28.78
N GLY A 237 -26.27 10.34 -28.09
CA GLY A 237 -25.93 9.52 -26.95
C GLY A 237 -25.62 10.35 -25.69
N ILE A 238 -25.18 9.67 -24.65
CA ILE A 238 -24.62 10.22 -23.41
C ILE A 238 -23.43 9.34 -23.04
N ASP A 239 -22.43 9.85 -22.41
CA ASP A 239 -21.16 9.42 -21.86
C ASP A 239 -19.99 10.17 -22.52
N ALA A 240 -20.02 10.34 -23.84
CA ALA A 240 -18.96 10.98 -24.63
C ALA A 240 -17.56 10.49 -24.22
N LEU A 241 -17.42 9.15 -24.05
CA LEU A 241 -16.14 8.59 -23.67
C LEU A 241 -15.11 8.79 -24.79
N PRO A 242 -13.93 9.34 -24.45
CA PRO A 242 -12.85 9.59 -25.43
C PRO A 242 -11.97 8.34 -25.59
N VAL A 243 -12.58 7.23 -26.00
CA VAL A 243 -11.94 5.93 -26.25
C VAL A 243 -12.14 5.51 -27.68
N PRO A 244 -11.29 4.63 -28.24
CA PRO A 244 -11.47 4.13 -29.62
C PRO A 244 -12.87 3.53 -29.81
N GLY A 245 -13.56 4.00 -30.85
CA GLY A 245 -14.94 3.61 -31.16
C GLY A 245 -15.99 4.11 -30.14
N GLY A 246 -15.63 4.97 -29.23
CA GLY A 246 -16.52 5.57 -28.25
C GLY A 246 -17.40 6.69 -28.79
N GLY A 247 -18.25 7.26 -27.92
CA GLY A 247 -19.21 8.31 -28.31
C GLY A 247 -18.53 9.56 -28.87
N MET A 248 -17.45 10.03 -28.23
CA MET A 248 -16.75 11.25 -28.66
C MET A 248 -16.14 11.10 -30.10
N GLU A 249 -15.51 9.95 -30.39
CA GLU A 249 -15.03 9.66 -31.74
C GLU A 249 -16.20 9.52 -32.74
N SER A 250 -17.28 8.88 -32.31
CA SER A 250 -18.47 8.71 -33.15
C SER A 250 -19.12 10.05 -33.51
N VAL A 251 -19.07 11.04 -32.61
CA VAL A 251 -19.51 12.42 -32.90
C VAL A 251 -18.54 13.13 -33.84
N ARG A 252 -17.23 13.05 -33.60
CA ARG A 252 -16.20 13.63 -34.47
C ARG A 252 -16.38 13.14 -35.93
N ASP A 253 -16.60 11.85 -36.09
CA ASP A 253 -16.71 11.18 -37.39
C ASP A 253 -18.10 11.37 -38.05
N GLY A 254 -19.04 12.06 -37.37
CA GLY A 254 -20.37 12.32 -37.85
C GLY A 254 -21.30 11.10 -37.87
N ARG A 255 -20.95 10.03 -37.16
CA ARG A 255 -21.77 8.83 -36.97
C ARG A 255 -22.87 9.05 -35.92
N LEU A 256 -22.57 9.77 -34.87
CA LEU A 256 -23.55 10.33 -33.93
C LEU A 256 -23.64 11.83 -34.14
N GLU A 257 -24.83 12.40 -33.96
CA GLU A 257 -25.06 13.83 -34.11
C GLU A 257 -24.48 14.61 -32.91
N ALA A 258 -24.63 14.06 -31.71
CA ALA A 258 -24.08 14.62 -30.46
C ALA A 258 -23.99 13.54 -29.40
N SER A 259 -23.20 13.83 -28.36
CA SER A 259 -23.21 13.12 -27.10
C SER A 259 -23.03 14.10 -25.94
N TYR A 260 -23.13 13.64 -24.71
CA TYR A 260 -22.94 14.49 -23.53
C TYR A 260 -21.85 13.90 -22.64
N ILE A 261 -20.84 14.69 -22.27
CA ILE A 261 -19.81 14.24 -21.32
C ILE A 261 -20.47 13.92 -19.98
N TYR A 262 -20.47 12.65 -19.60
CA TYR A 262 -20.94 12.19 -18.31
C TYR A 262 -19.71 11.90 -17.42
N PRO A 263 -19.40 12.79 -16.47
CA PRO A 263 -18.11 12.76 -15.78
C PRO A 263 -18.02 11.62 -14.76
N THR A 264 -16.85 10.99 -14.65
CA THR A 264 -16.51 10.00 -13.62
C THR A 264 -15.93 10.65 -12.37
N ARG A 265 -14.89 11.47 -12.51
CA ARG A 265 -14.24 12.24 -11.44
C ARG A 265 -13.94 11.43 -10.18
N GLY A 266 -13.28 10.29 -10.32
CA GLY A 266 -12.83 9.45 -9.20
C GLY A 266 -11.95 10.20 -8.20
N ASP A 267 -11.22 11.21 -8.65
CA ASP A 267 -10.47 12.15 -7.81
C ASP A 267 -11.36 12.87 -6.78
N LEU A 268 -12.49 13.42 -7.21
CA LEU A 268 -13.43 14.09 -6.33
C LEU A 268 -14.20 13.11 -5.43
N VAL A 269 -14.45 11.89 -5.91
CA VAL A 269 -15.08 10.83 -5.10
C VAL A 269 -14.14 10.43 -3.96
N MET A 270 -12.85 10.23 -4.24
CA MET A 270 -11.84 9.93 -3.22
C MET A 270 -11.68 11.09 -2.23
N GLN A 271 -11.59 12.32 -2.72
CA GLN A 271 -11.50 13.50 -1.85
C GLN A 271 -12.71 13.61 -0.91
N LEU A 272 -13.93 13.34 -1.42
CA LEU A 272 -15.14 13.31 -0.59
C LEU A 272 -15.07 12.22 0.47
N ALA A 273 -14.62 11.01 0.10
CA ALA A 273 -14.47 9.90 1.03
C ALA A 273 -13.48 10.23 2.17
N LEU A 274 -12.32 10.80 1.84
CA LEU A 274 -11.34 11.21 2.83
C LEU A 274 -11.84 12.36 3.72
N ASN A 275 -12.55 13.34 3.16
CA ASN A 275 -13.13 14.40 3.96
C ASN A 275 -14.11 13.85 5.01
N ILE A 276 -14.93 12.85 4.64
CA ILE A 276 -15.86 12.18 5.56
C ILE A 276 -15.09 11.41 6.65
N LEU A 277 -14.09 10.60 6.26
CA LEU A 277 -13.30 9.76 7.17
C LEU A 277 -12.46 10.59 8.16
N GLU A 278 -11.93 11.71 7.70
CA GLU A 278 -11.11 12.63 8.50
C GLU A 278 -11.93 13.73 9.19
N LYS A 279 -13.28 13.66 9.08
CA LYS A 279 -14.21 14.61 9.68
C LYS A 279 -14.00 16.07 9.23
N ARG A 280 -13.52 16.24 7.99
CA ARG A 280 -13.43 17.55 7.33
C ARG A 280 -14.79 17.99 6.77
N PRO A 281 -15.01 19.30 6.54
CA PRO A 281 -16.23 19.79 5.92
C PRO A 281 -16.49 19.17 4.54
N TYR A 282 -17.71 18.74 4.26
CA TYR A 282 -18.15 18.25 2.95
C TYR A 282 -19.61 18.64 2.69
N LYS A 283 -20.01 18.62 1.41
CA LYS A 283 -21.42 18.77 1.03
C LYS A 283 -22.05 17.39 0.92
N ARG A 284 -23.34 17.30 1.29
CA ARG A 284 -24.08 16.05 1.17
C ARG A 284 -24.35 15.69 -0.29
N ASP A 285 -24.76 16.64 -1.12
CA ASP A 285 -25.07 16.43 -2.52
C ASP A 285 -24.06 17.20 -3.38
N ASN A 286 -23.29 16.44 -4.22
CA ASN A 286 -22.21 16.95 -5.06
C ASN A 286 -22.54 16.63 -6.52
N TYR A 287 -22.99 17.64 -7.26
CA TYR A 287 -23.31 17.47 -8.68
C TYR A 287 -22.11 17.80 -9.57
N LEU A 288 -21.69 16.83 -10.36
CA LEU A 288 -20.63 16.94 -11.35
C LEU A 288 -21.25 17.54 -12.63
N LYS A 289 -20.54 18.47 -13.24
CA LYS A 289 -20.98 19.09 -14.49
C LYS A 289 -20.35 18.41 -15.68
N GLY A 290 -21.18 18.10 -16.66
CA GLY A 290 -20.76 17.65 -17.97
C GLY A 290 -20.87 18.76 -19.02
N ALA A 291 -20.76 18.38 -20.27
CA ALA A 291 -20.90 19.30 -21.41
C ALA A 291 -21.40 18.57 -22.66
N LEU A 292 -22.17 19.27 -23.50
CA LEU A 292 -22.56 18.76 -24.79
C LEU A 292 -21.37 18.64 -25.74
N VAL A 293 -21.25 17.51 -26.38
CA VAL A 293 -20.26 17.24 -27.44
C VAL A 293 -20.96 17.21 -28.78
N THR A 294 -20.56 18.10 -29.66
CA THR A 294 -20.97 18.17 -31.03
C THR A 294 -19.75 18.01 -31.96
N ARG A 295 -19.98 17.94 -33.25
CA ARG A 295 -18.90 17.83 -34.24
C ARG A 295 -17.89 19.00 -34.14
N ASP A 296 -18.35 20.19 -33.72
CA ASP A 296 -17.52 21.38 -33.63
C ASP A 296 -16.46 21.33 -32.53
N ASN A 297 -16.75 20.65 -31.43
CA ASN A 297 -15.85 20.59 -30.26
C ASN A 297 -15.21 19.22 -30.01
N ALA A 298 -15.74 18.13 -30.60
CA ALA A 298 -15.29 16.77 -30.35
C ALA A 298 -13.79 16.56 -30.59
N ASN A 299 -13.23 17.14 -31.68
CA ASN A 299 -11.82 16.98 -31.98
C ASN A 299 -10.90 17.63 -30.94
N VAL A 300 -11.24 18.84 -30.48
CA VAL A 300 -10.47 19.55 -29.45
C VAL A 300 -10.50 18.77 -28.12
N LEU A 301 -11.68 18.28 -27.74
CA LEU A 301 -11.87 17.49 -26.53
C LEU A 301 -11.08 16.17 -26.56
N LEU A 302 -11.03 15.49 -27.73
CA LEU A 302 -10.21 14.27 -27.91
C LEU A 302 -8.72 14.59 -27.76
N MET A 303 -8.22 15.67 -28.36
CA MET A 303 -6.83 16.09 -28.23
C MET A 303 -6.45 16.41 -26.78
N GLN A 304 -7.33 17.14 -26.06
CA GLN A 304 -7.12 17.46 -24.65
C GLN A 304 -7.07 16.19 -23.79
N ASN A 305 -7.98 15.23 -24.05
CA ASN A 305 -7.99 13.96 -23.34
C ASN A 305 -6.75 13.11 -23.64
N GLU A 306 -6.27 13.08 -24.89
CA GLU A 306 -5.04 12.38 -25.25
C GLU A 306 -3.84 12.92 -24.47
N GLU A 307 -3.70 14.26 -24.39
CA GLU A 307 -2.62 14.87 -23.60
C GLU A 307 -2.75 14.56 -22.12
N MET A 308 -3.94 14.61 -21.55
CA MET A 308 -4.21 14.22 -20.17
C MET A 308 -3.85 12.76 -19.90
N ASN A 309 -4.18 11.85 -20.81
CA ASN A 309 -3.83 10.44 -20.71
C ASN A 309 -2.30 10.23 -20.73
N LYS A 310 -1.56 10.98 -21.58
CA LYS A 310 -0.09 10.95 -21.60
C LYS A 310 0.49 11.41 -20.28
N GLN A 311 -0.04 12.48 -19.70
CA GLN A 311 0.40 12.99 -18.39
C GLN A 311 0.12 11.98 -17.27
N THR A 312 -1.08 11.39 -17.28
CA THR A 312 -1.47 10.35 -16.33
C THR A 312 -0.54 9.13 -16.42
N ALA A 313 -0.25 8.66 -17.63
CA ALA A 313 0.68 7.54 -17.84
C ALA A 313 2.11 7.85 -17.33
N ARG A 314 2.57 9.10 -17.52
CA ARG A 314 3.87 9.55 -16.97
C ARG A 314 3.86 9.52 -15.43
N LEU A 315 2.80 10.02 -14.80
CA LEU A 315 2.65 10.00 -13.33
C LEU A 315 2.63 8.58 -12.78
N THR A 316 1.87 7.68 -13.40
CA THR A 316 1.83 6.25 -13.01
C THR A 316 3.22 5.61 -13.08
N ASN A 317 3.96 5.88 -14.18
CA ASN A 317 5.32 5.35 -14.33
C ASN A 317 6.29 5.92 -13.28
N LEU A 318 6.18 7.21 -12.98
CA LEU A 318 6.99 7.84 -11.92
C LEU A 318 6.67 7.24 -10.56
N HIS A 319 5.38 7.05 -10.24
CA HIS A 319 4.97 6.42 -8.98
C HIS A 319 5.54 5.00 -8.85
N GLY A 320 5.40 4.17 -9.87
CA GLY A 320 5.97 2.81 -9.87
C GLY A 320 7.51 2.79 -9.70
N LYS A 321 8.22 3.79 -10.23
CA LYS A 321 9.66 3.94 -9.96
C LYS A 321 9.94 4.30 -8.50
N VAL A 322 9.17 5.23 -7.93
CA VAL A 322 9.29 5.60 -6.50
C VAL A 322 9.06 4.39 -5.61
N ASP A 323 8.02 3.60 -5.85
CA ASP A 323 7.74 2.38 -5.09
C ASP A 323 8.90 1.38 -5.18
N THR A 324 9.47 1.21 -6.37
CA THR A 324 10.64 0.35 -6.57
C THR A 324 11.85 0.84 -5.76
N TYR A 325 12.13 2.15 -5.79
CA TYR A 325 13.23 2.74 -5.00
C TYR A 325 12.99 2.63 -3.50
N LEU A 326 11.76 2.85 -3.03
CA LEU A 326 11.41 2.69 -1.61
C LEU A 326 11.58 1.25 -1.14
N ALA A 327 11.16 0.27 -1.95
CA ALA A 327 11.38 -1.15 -1.67
C ALA A 327 12.87 -1.48 -1.58
N GLN A 328 13.69 -1.03 -2.54
CA GLN A 328 15.15 -1.21 -2.52
C GLN A 328 15.79 -0.56 -1.29
N TYR A 329 15.39 0.66 -0.95
CA TYR A 329 15.89 1.37 0.22
C TYR A 329 15.57 0.65 1.54
N ASN A 330 14.36 0.09 1.66
CA ASN A 330 13.97 -0.70 2.83
C ASN A 330 14.80 -1.98 2.95
N HIS A 331 15.08 -2.68 1.83
CA HIS A 331 16.01 -3.82 1.83
C HIS A 331 17.42 -3.42 2.25
N GLN A 332 17.95 -2.30 1.74
CA GLN A 332 19.26 -1.80 2.14
C GLN A 332 19.33 -1.48 3.64
N LYS A 333 18.30 -0.88 4.23
CA LYS A 333 18.24 -0.66 5.70
C LYS A 333 18.36 -1.96 6.48
N VAL A 334 17.69 -3.01 6.06
CA VAL A 334 17.77 -4.33 6.71
C VAL A 334 19.20 -4.89 6.63
N TYR A 335 19.85 -4.80 5.48
CA TYR A 335 21.25 -5.25 5.33
C TYR A 335 22.23 -4.44 6.20
N ILE A 336 22.10 -3.12 6.25
CA ILE A 336 22.91 -2.26 7.12
C ILE A 336 22.70 -2.62 8.58
N PHE A 337 21.49 -2.87 9.01
CA PHE A 337 21.15 -3.27 10.37
C PHE A 337 21.78 -4.62 10.74
N LEU A 338 21.66 -5.64 9.86
CA LEU A 338 22.28 -6.95 10.05
C LEU A 338 23.81 -6.87 10.10
N PHE A 339 24.41 -6.08 9.20
CA PHE A 339 25.86 -5.85 9.20
C PHE A 339 26.34 -5.19 10.50
N SER A 340 25.58 -4.22 11.03
CA SER A 340 25.88 -3.56 12.29
C SER A 340 25.88 -4.55 13.46
N ILE A 341 24.90 -5.46 13.51
CA ILE A 341 24.84 -6.52 14.53
C ILE A 341 26.05 -7.46 14.44
N ILE A 342 26.39 -7.91 13.23
CA ILE A 342 27.53 -8.79 13.02
C ILE A 342 28.85 -8.11 13.48
N THR A 343 29.01 -6.83 13.13
CA THR A 343 30.18 -6.05 13.54
C THR A 343 30.29 -5.94 15.06
N LEU A 344 29.19 -5.67 15.76
CA LEU A 344 29.15 -5.61 17.22
C LEU A 344 29.48 -6.96 17.86
N LEU A 345 29.02 -8.07 17.30
CA LEU A 345 29.34 -9.43 17.75
C LEU A 345 30.82 -9.73 17.60
N LEU A 346 31.40 -9.37 16.44
CA LEU A 346 32.85 -9.55 16.19
C LEU A 346 33.72 -8.75 17.18
N ILE A 347 33.35 -7.50 17.46
CA ILE A 347 34.01 -6.66 18.48
C ILE A 347 33.90 -7.32 19.86
N GLY A 348 32.72 -7.84 20.21
CA GLY A 348 32.50 -8.55 21.47
C GLY A 348 33.40 -9.79 21.61
N ILE A 349 33.50 -10.59 20.57
CA ILE A 349 34.39 -11.77 20.52
C ILE A 349 35.85 -11.34 20.65
N MET A 350 36.27 -10.31 19.94
CA MET A 350 37.65 -9.79 20.01
C MET A 350 38.00 -9.33 21.45
N VAL A 351 37.09 -8.60 22.09
CA VAL A 351 37.28 -8.16 23.50
C VAL A 351 37.32 -9.35 24.43
N TYR A 352 36.50 -10.37 24.23
CA TYR A 352 36.47 -11.58 25.02
C TYR A 352 37.80 -12.35 24.90
N VAL A 353 38.28 -12.56 23.66
CA VAL A 353 39.58 -13.23 23.40
C VAL A 353 40.74 -12.46 24.02
N TYR A 354 40.75 -11.13 23.82
CA TYR A 354 41.78 -10.28 24.43
C TYR A 354 41.82 -10.42 25.98
N ARG A 355 40.67 -10.34 26.62
CA ARG A 355 40.57 -10.52 28.08
C ARG A 355 41.06 -11.90 28.54
N THR A 356 40.69 -12.95 27.81
CA THR A 356 41.10 -14.30 28.10
C THR A 356 42.63 -14.46 28.04
N ILE A 357 43.27 -13.87 27.01
CA ILE A 357 44.74 -13.87 26.88
C ILE A 357 45.41 -13.12 28.04
N VAL A 358 44.89 -11.93 28.39
CA VAL A 358 45.43 -11.12 29.48
C VAL A 358 45.30 -11.85 30.84
N ILE A 359 44.17 -12.51 31.09
CA ILE A 359 43.95 -13.26 32.32
C ILE A 359 44.90 -14.46 32.40
N ARG A 360 45.08 -15.22 31.29
CA ARG A 360 46.01 -16.35 31.23
C ARG A 360 47.46 -15.93 31.54
N ARG A 361 47.94 -14.84 30.93
CA ARG A 361 49.26 -14.29 31.22
C ARG A 361 49.45 -13.93 32.68
N ARG A 362 48.46 -13.29 33.30
CA ARG A 362 48.54 -12.98 34.73
C ARG A 362 48.64 -14.24 35.64
N ILE A 363 47.82 -15.25 35.34
CA ILE A 363 47.84 -16.51 36.07
C ILE A 363 49.21 -17.21 35.92
N GLU A 364 49.80 -17.23 34.71
CA GLU A 364 51.12 -17.76 34.43
C GLU A 364 52.21 -17.00 35.16
N GLU A 365 52.17 -15.67 35.21
CA GLU A 365 53.08 -14.81 35.95
C GLU A 365 52.98 -15.03 37.47
N GLU A 366 51.75 -15.09 38.02
CA GLU A 366 51.50 -15.37 39.42
C GLU A 366 52.01 -16.77 39.84
N ALA A 367 51.73 -17.79 39.01
CA ALA A 367 52.24 -19.16 39.25
C ALA A 367 53.76 -19.24 39.22
N THR A 368 54.40 -18.52 38.27
CA THR A 368 55.85 -18.45 38.20
C THR A 368 56.47 -17.75 39.41
N ASN A 369 55.88 -16.61 39.79
CA ASN A 369 56.33 -15.89 41.00
C ASN A 369 56.15 -16.69 42.28
N ALA A 370 55.00 -17.38 42.45
CA ALA A 370 54.78 -18.25 43.60
C ALA A 370 55.82 -19.40 43.66
N LYS A 371 56.13 -20.03 42.53
CA LYS A 371 57.13 -21.07 42.41
C LYS A 371 58.55 -20.55 42.79
N LEU A 372 58.88 -19.36 42.34
CA LEU A 372 60.15 -18.72 42.65
C LEU A 372 60.26 -18.39 44.14
N GLN A 373 59.22 -17.89 44.75
CA GLN A 373 59.16 -17.58 46.20
C GLN A 373 59.28 -18.84 47.03
N PHE A 374 58.63 -19.92 46.64
CA PHE A 374 58.73 -21.23 47.30
C PHE A 374 60.19 -21.73 47.31
N PHE A 375 60.89 -21.73 46.20
CA PHE A 375 62.31 -22.17 46.12
C PHE A 375 63.23 -21.28 46.94
N THR A 376 62.93 -19.96 46.99
CA THR A 376 63.72 -19.02 47.79
C THR A 376 63.60 -19.34 49.31
N ASN A 377 62.37 -19.51 49.80
CA ASN A 377 62.09 -19.79 51.17
C ASN A 377 62.72 -21.13 51.60
N ILE A 378 62.55 -22.20 50.80
CA ILE A 378 63.15 -23.50 51.11
C ILE A 378 64.68 -23.43 51.17
N SER A 379 65.30 -22.69 50.27
CA SER A 379 66.73 -22.55 50.23
C SER A 379 67.28 -21.85 51.54
N HIS A 380 66.54 -20.81 51.96
CA HIS A 380 66.90 -20.17 53.24
C HIS A 380 66.67 -21.09 54.46
N GLU A 381 65.49 -21.78 54.47
CA GLU A 381 65.18 -22.70 55.58
C GLU A 381 66.12 -23.94 55.66
N LEU A 382 66.63 -24.39 54.52
CA LEU A 382 67.63 -25.48 54.47
C LEU A 382 69.04 -24.99 54.81
N ARG A 383 69.41 -23.77 54.38
CA ARG A 383 70.79 -23.25 54.67
C ARG A 383 71.05 -23.10 56.19
N THR A 384 70.09 -22.62 56.95
CA THR A 384 70.22 -22.37 58.39
C THR A 384 70.59 -23.65 59.17
N PRO A 385 69.85 -24.78 59.06
CA PRO A 385 70.21 -25.99 59.79
C PRO A 385 71.51 -26.60 59.24
N LEU A 386 71.84 -26.48 57.97
CA LEU A 386 73.12 -26.95 57.38
C LEU A 386 74.29 -26.20 57.96
N THR A 387 74.20 -24.87 58.15
CA THR A 387 75.26 -24.07 58.78
C THR A 387 75.38 -24.42 60.28
N LEU A 388 74.22 -24.59 60.95
CA LEU A 388 74.26 -25.04 62.39
C LEU A 388 74.87 -26.44 62.56
N ILE A 389 74.91 -27.28 61.53
CA ILE A 389 75.62 -28.57 61.61
C ILE A 389 77.07 -28.42 61.17
N ALA A 390 77.35 -27.63 60.12
CA ALA A 390 78.72 -27.43 59.58
C ALA A 390 79.66 -26.85 60.61
N ASP A 391 79.24 -25.73 61.27
CA ASP A 391 80.13 -25.00 62.21
C ASP A 391 80.57 -25.85 63.41
N PRO A 392 79.71 -26.59 64.12
CA PRO A 392 80.16 -27.49 65.19
C PRO A 392 81.01 -28.67 64.71
N VAL A 393 80.71 -29.23 63.54
CA VAL A 393 81.44 -30.32 62.92
C VAL A 393 82.88 -29.88 62.59
N GLU A 394 83.03 -28.71 61.96
CA GLU A 394 84.32 -28.12 61.63
C GLU A 394 85.14 -27.82 62.93
N TYR A 395 84.45 -27.29 63.93
CA TYR A 395 85.09 -27.03 65.21
C TYR A 395 85.64 -28.32 65.87
N ILE A 396 84.83 -29.42 65.92
CA ILE A 396 85.20 -30.68 66.58
C ILE A 396 86.28 -31.42 65.74
N ILE A 397 86.28 -31.40 64.44
CA ILE A 397 87.28 -32.08 63.58
C ILE A 397 88.70 -31.59 63.84
N ASN A 398 88.87 -30.37 64.28
CA ASN A 398 90.10 -29.72 64.56
C ASN A 398 90.68 -30.05 65.99
N ASP A 399 89.91 -30.77 66.79
CA ASP A 399 90.33 -31.19 68.13
C ASP A 399 91.41 -32.29 67.99
N LYS A 400 92.57 -32.07 68.71
CA LYS A 400 93.78 -33.01 68.74
C LYS A 400 93.46 -34.32 69.40
N ASN A 401 92.45 -34.42 70.23
CA ASN A 401 92.12 -35.58 71.06
C ASN A 401 91.20 -36.61 70.36
N LEU A 402 90.78 -36.39 69.13
CA LEU A 402 89.96 -37.33 68.36
C LEU A 402 90.76 -38.60 67.95
N ASN A 403 90.12 -39.75 68.13
CA ASN A 403 90.64 -40.99 67.55
C ASN A 403 90.47 -41.06 66.02
N PRO A 404 91.24 -41.88 65.28
CA PRO A 404 91.16 -41.93 63.78
C PRO A 404 89.78 -42.28 63.24
N GLN A 405 89.01 -43.09 63.98
CA GLN A 405 87.70 -43.54 63.55
C GLN A 405 86.65 -42.42 63.75
N GLN A 406 86.68 -41.63 64.83
CA GLN A 406 85.89 -40.51 65.08
C GLN A 406 86.13 -39.37 64.03
N ARG A 407 87.36 -39.11 63.74
CA ARG A 407 87.78 -38.13 62.80
C ARG A 407 87.24 -38.48 61.34
N ASN A 408 87.32 -39.72 60.98
CA ASN A 408 86.79 -40.20 59.69
C ASN A 408 85.27 -40.06 59.66
N MET A 409 84.53 -40.37 60.72
CA MET A 409 83.07 -40.15 60.74
C MET A 409 82.69 -38.67 60.58
N LEU A 410 83.40 -37.78 61.32
CA LEU A 410 83.13 -36.34 61.25
C LEU A 410 83.49 -35.78 59.83
N GLN A 411 84.55 -36.27 59.17
CA GLN A 411 84.88 -35.93 57.79
C GLN A 411 83.81 -36.38 56.81
N ILE A 412 83.14 -37.49 57.09
CA ILE A 412 81.99 -37.91 56.27
C ILE A 412 80.84 -36.97 56.42
N VAL A 413 80.53 -36.53 57.62
CA VAL A 413 79.46 -35.56 57.95
C VAL A 413 79.75 -34.22 57.24
N GLU A 414 80.99 -33.69 57.44
CA GLU A 414 81.45 -32.45 56.86
C GLU A 414 81.28 -32.45 55.33
N ARG A 415 81.75 -33.54 54.71
CA ARG A 415 81.59 -33.70 53.22
C ARG A 415 80.16 -33.74 52.81
N ASN A 416 79.29 -34.44 53.52
CA ASN A 416 77.88 -34.50 53.17
C ASN A 416 77.16 -33.15 53.37
N VAL A 417 77.48 -32.42 54.41
CA VAL A 417 76.95 -31.10 54.67
C VAL A 417 77.42 -30.10 53.59
N ALA A 418 78.70 -30.18 53.18
CA ALA A 418 79.24 -29.36 52.13
C ALA A 418 78.49 -29.65 50.81
N VAL A 419 78.25 -30.94 50.46
CA VAL A 419 77.50 -31.33 49.26
C VAL A 419 76.07 -30.82 49.31
N LEU A 420 75.38 -30.94 50.43
CA LEU A 420 74.03 -30.43 50.59
C LEU A 420 73.98 -28.91 50.53
N SER A 421 74.95 -28.18 51.11
CA SER A 421 75.06 -26.73 50.99
C SER A 421 75.31 -26.27 49.59
N GLN A 422 76.13 -27.04 48.83
CA GLN A 422 76.34 -26.78 47.41
C GLN A 422 75.08 -27.01 46.59
N LEU A 423 74.32 -28.09 46.77
CA LEU A 423 73.06 -28.36 46.14
C LEU A 423 72.02 -27.28 46.40
N VAL A 424 71.89 -26.79 47.62
CA VAL A 424 71.03 -25.67 47.96
C VAL A 424 71.46 -24.40 47.27
N SER A 425 72.74 -24.15 47.09
CA SER A 425 73.28 -22.99 46.34
C SER A 425 73.04 -23.13 44.82
N GLU A 426 73.22 -24.32 44.27
CA GLU A 426 72.92 -24.60 42.89
C GLU A 426 71.44 -24.40 42.56
N ILE A 427 70.49 -24.73 43.44
CA ILE A 427 69.06 -24.43 43.30
C ILE A 427 68.86 -22.91 43.21
N LEU A 428 69.59 -22.12 43.98
CA LEU A 428 69.49 -20.65 43.96
C LEU A 428 70.13 -20.04 42.71
N ASP A 429 71.23 -20.58 42.23
CA ASP A 429 71.94 -20.11 41.01
C ASP A 429 71.20 -20.48 39.72
N PHE A 430 70.53 -21.64 39.68
CA PHE A 430 69.62 -22.00 38.60
C PHE A 430 68.51 -20.97 38.42
N ARG A 431 68.08 -20.38 39.51
CA ARG A 431 67.13 -19.26 39.53
C ARG A 431 67.68 -17.99 38.85
N LYS A 432 68.97 -17.65 39.04
CA LYS A 432 69.59 -16.45 38.44
C LYS A 432 69.62 -16.54 36.90
N VAL A 433 69.84 -17.77 36.38
CA VAL A 433 69.90 -18.02 34.92
C VAL A 433 68.54 -17.98 34.26
N GLN A 434 67.45 -18.32 34.96
CA GLN A 434 66.08 -18.23 34.41
C GLN A 434 65.47 -16.82 34.41
N ASN A 435 66.02 -15.87 35.15
CA ASN A 435 65.54 -14.50 35.27
C ASN A 435 66.49 -13.46 34.60
N GLY A 436 67.51 -13.89 33.83
CA GLY A 436 68.45 -13.05 33.08
C GLY A 436 68.00 -12.58 31.73
#